data_508d844474014b5b033f091547f19bf4
#
_entry.id   508d844474014b5b033f091547f19bf4
#
_cell.length_a   1.000
_cell.length_b   1.000
_cell.length_c   1.000
_cell.angle_alpha   90.00
_cell.angle_beta   90.00
_cell.angle_gamma   90.00
#
_symmetry.space_group_name_H-M   'P 1'
#
loop_
_entity.id
_entity.type
_entity.pdbx_description
1 polymer ?
#
loop_
_entity_poly.entity_id
_entity_poly.type
_entity_poly.pdbx_seq_one_letter_code
_entity_poly.pdbx_strand_id
1 'polypeptide(L)'
;LNDYLTEMTDILLANKGTLDKYIGDAIVAFYGAPAPVDDHEYHACLTAVKMQDRLAELRKEWESQGDRWPEIVHHMQNRIGINTGPMVTGNMGSSMRMNYTMMGDTVNLAARLEASAKQYGIYIQVAAESQKACADRFIWRNLDYVIVMGKTEPAKVYELIAEAGNMPAGYDKILAAYDEAVSLYQNQQWEKAMEAFRASDELEDMFPGRKTNPSRIYIPRCEHYSENPPGDGWDGSWALTKK
;
A
#
# COMPACT_ATOMS: atom_id res chain seq x y z
N LEU A 1 -20.40 4.72 -8.59
CA LEU A 1 -19.30 3.95 -9.17
C LEU A 1 -18.71 4.65 -10.39
N ASN A 2 -19.54 5.05 -11.37
CA ASN A 2 -19.05 5.67 -12.60
C ASN A 2 -18.24 6.94 -12.32
N ASP A 3 -18.71 7.82 -11.44
CA ASP A 3 -17.99 9.04 -11.07
C ASP A 3 -16.61 8.72 -10.48
N TYR A 4 -16.55 7.75 -9.57
CA TYR A 4 -15.29 7.27 -8.99
C TYR A 4 -14.33 6.70 -10.05
N LEU A 5 -14.82 5.79 -10.90
CA LEU A 5 -13.99 5.16 -11.93
C LEU A 5 -13.48 6.18 -12.95
N THR A 6 -14.29 7.18 -13.31
CA THR A 6 -13.89 8.26 -14.21
C THR A 6 -12.76 9.08 -13.61
N GLU A 7 -12.95 9.61 -12.43
CA GLU A 7 -11.94 10.45 -11.75
C GLU A 7 -10.62 9.69 -11.54
N MET A 8 -10.67 8.45 -11.08
CA MET A 8 -9.46 7.65 -10.88
C MET A 8 -8.77 7.31 -12.20
N THR A 9 -9.53 7.02 -13.26
CA THR A 9 -8.97 6.73 -14.58
C THR A 9 -8.33 7.97 -15.21
N ASP A 10 -8.94 9.12 -15.07
CA ASP A 10 -8.38 10.38 -15.57
C ASP A 10 -7.03 10.69 -14.88
N ILE A 11 -6.93 10.47 -13.56
CA ILE A 11 -5.67 10.59 -12.84
C ILE A 11 -4.62 9.60 -13.36
N LEU A 12 -5.02 8.33 -13.57
CA LEU A 12 -4.13 7.30 -14.13
C LEU A 12 -3.55 7.72 -15.46
N LEU A 13 -4.42 8.11 -16.41
CA LEU A 13 -4.02 8.48 -17.77
C LEU A 13 -3.20 9.76 -17.81
N ALA A 14 -3.55 10.76 -16.99
CA ALA A 14 -2.78 12.00 -16.86
C ALA A 14 -1.34 11.76 -16.33
N ASN A 15 -1.13 10.69 -15.60
CA ASN A 15 0.18 10.28 -15.09
C ASN A 15 0.83 9.13 -15.91
N LYS A 16 0.49 9.00 -17.19
CA LYS A 16 1.08 8.05 -18.15
C LYS A 16 0.80 6.56 -17.86
N GLY A 17 -0.20 6.26 -17.05
CA GLY A 17 -0.63 4.89 -16.80
C GLY A 17 -1.43 4.33 -17.97
N THR A 18 -1.38 3.02 -18.15
CA THR A 18 -2.21 2.27 -19.10
C THR A 18 -3.27 1.52 -18.35
N LEU A 19 -4.54 1.81 -18.64
CA LEU A 19 -5.67 1.06 -18.10
C LEU A 19 -5.73 -0.31 -18.77
N ASP A 20 -5.67 -1.39 -18.00
CA ASP A 20 -5.93 -2.74 -18.48
C ASP A 20 -7.43 -3.04 -18.46
N LYS A 21 -8.01 -3.05 -17.27
CA LYS A 21 -9.43 -3.40 -17.09
C LYS A 21 -9.97 -2.91 -15.74
N TYR A 22 -11.29 -2.93 -15.65
CA TYR A 22 -12.01 -2.89 -14.40
C TYR A 22 -12.41 -4.31 -13.96
N ILE A 23 -12.29 -4.59 -12.65
CA ILE A 23 -12.79 -5.83 -12.03
C ILE A 23 -13.74 -5.39 -10.91
N GLY A 24 -15.02 -5.26 -11.25
CA GLY A 24 -15.99 -4.63 -10.36
C GLY A 24 -15.68 -3.13 -10.16
N ASP A 25 -15.31 -2.76 -8.95
CA ASP A 25 -14.87 -1.41 -8.57
C ASP A 25 -13.34 -1.24 -8.60
N ALA A 26 -12.59 -2.31 -8.83
CA ALA A 26 -11.14 -2.26 -8.89
C ALA A 26 -10.64 -1.85 -10.28
N ILE A 27 -9.55 -1.06 -10.27
CA ILE A 27 -8.83 -0.61 -11.47
C ILE A 27 -7.54 -1.41 -11.56
N VAL A 28 -7.33 -2.10 -12.68
CA VAL A 28 -6.07 -2.79 -12.99
C VAL A 28 -5.34 -1.97 -14.05
N ALA A 29 -4.11 -1.58 -13.75
CA ALA A 29 -3.33 -0.69 -14.60
C ALA A 29 -1.84 -1.01 -14.54
N PHE A 30 -1.10 -0.57 -15.54
CA PHE A 30 0.35 -0.73 -15.60
C PHE A 30 1.03 0.45 -16.29
N TYR A 31 2.35 0.49 -16.21
CA TYR A 31 3.20 1.55 -16.78
C TYR A 31 4.30 0.93 -17.64
N GLY A 32 4.83 1.69 -18.60
CA GLY A 32 5.95 1.28 -19.43
C GLY A 32 5.56 0.48 -20.68
N ALA A 33 4.26 0.26 -20.93
CA ALA A 33 3.75 -0.34 -22.15
C ALA A 33 2.36 0.23 -22.49
N PRO A 34 1.93 0.27 -23.77
CA PRO A 34 2.67 -0.16 -24.96
C PRO A 34 3.88 0.75 -25.30
N ALA A 35 3.87 1.99 -24.83
CA ALA A 35 4.99 2.91 -24.98
C ALA A 35 5.88 2.89 -23.74
N PRO A 36 7.21 2.96 -23.86
CA PRO A 36 8.11 3.15 -22.73
C PRO A 36 7.76 4.42 -21.96
N VAL A 37 7.85 4.33 -20.63
CA VAL A 37 7.64 5.46 -19.71
C VAL A 37 8.86 5.53 -18.80
N ASP A 38 9.63 6.60 -18.92
CA ASP A 38 10.72 6.88 -18.01
C ASP A 38 10.16 7.14 -16.60
N ASP A 39 10.90 6.73 -15.56
CA ASP A 39 10.49 6.87 -14.15
C ASP A 39 9.08 6.28 -13.87
N HIS A 40 8.75 5.14 -14.47
CA HIS A 40 7.42 4.54 -14.38
C HIS A 40 7.03 4.21 -12.93
N GLU A 41 7.97 3.89 -12.05
CA GLU A 41 7.73 3.70 -10.62
C GLU A 41 7.25 4.99 -9.95
N TYR A 42 7.89 6.11 -10.27
CA TYR A 42 7.47 7.41 -9.77
C TYR A 42 6.04 7.75 -10.23
N HIS A 43 5.75 7.55 -11.51
CA HIS A 43 4.42 7.82 -12.04
C HIS A 43 3.35 6.93 -11.40
N ALA A 44 3.66 5.67 -11.12
CA ALA A 44 2.75 4.76 -10.42
C ALA A 44 2.48 5.23 -8.97
N CYS A 45 3.53 5.59 -8.24
CA CYS A 45 3.43 6.10 -6.87
C CYS A 45 2.69 7.44 -6.82
N LEU A 46 3.00 8.37 -7.72
CA LEU A 46 2.33 9.67 -7.81
C LEU A 46 0.83 9.52 -8.12
N THR A 47 0.49 8.60 -9.03
CA THR A 47 -0.91 8.26 -9.34
C THR A 47 -1.64 7.80 -8.09
N ALA A 48 -1.04 6.90 -7.32
CA ALA A 48 -1.65 6.37 -6.11
C ALA A 48 -1.90 7.47 -5.05
N VAL A 49 -0.94 8.37 -4.83
CA VAL A 49 -1.11 9.51 -3.93
C VAL A 49 -2.26 10.40 -4.40
N LYS A 50 -2.24 10.81 -5.68
CA LYS A 50 -3.30 11.65 -6.26
C LYS A 50 -4.69 11.01 -6.21
N MET A 51 -4.78 9.69 -6.38
CA MET A 51 -6.04 8.96 -6.25
C MET A 51 -6.58 9.01 -4.81
N GLN A 52 -5.72 8.90 -3.79
CA GLN A 52 -6.13 9.04 -2.39
C GLN A 52 -6.60 10.47 -2.08
N ASP A 53 -5.85 11.47 -2.54
CA ASP A 53 -6.21 12.88 -2.35
C ASP A 53 -7.56 13.20 -3.01
N ARG A 54 -7.73 12.79 -4.27
CA ARG A 54 -8.98 13.01 -5.00
C ARG A 54 -10.17 12.28 -4.38
N LEU A 55 -9.96 11.06 -3.88
CA LEU A 55 -11.02 10.33 -3.18
C LEU A 55 -11.42 11.04 -1.88
N ALA A 56 -10.46 11.65 -1.18
CA ALA A 56 -10.76 12.45 0.00
C ALA A 56 -11.61 13.70 -0.32
N GLU A 57 -11.36 14.34 -1.47
CA GLU A 57 -12.18 15.45 -1.98
C GLU A 57 -13.58 14.95 -2.39
N LEU A 58 -13.66 13.87 -3.16
CA LEU A 58 -14.93 13.29 -3.62
C LEU A 58 -15.84 12.91 -2.45
N ARG A 59 -15.30 12.37 -1.36
CA ARG A 59 -16.08 12.09 -0.14
C ARG A 59 -16.76 13.34 0.41
N LYS A 60 -16.02 14.47 0.48
CA LYS A 60 -16.56 15.77 0.94
C LYS A 60 -17.61 16.30 -0.02
N GLU A 61 -17.37 16.18 -1.33
CA GLU A 61 -18.33 16.58 -2.36
C GLU A 61 -19.63 15.76 -2.25
N TRP A 62 -19.54 14.45 -2.09
CA TRP A 62 -20.71 13.56 -1.94
C TRP A 62 -21.46 13.81 -0.63
N GLU A 63 -20.74 14.02 0.47
CA GLU A 63 -21.35 14.38 1.74
C GLU A 63 -22.10 15.71 1.66
N SER A 64 -21.56 16.72 0.98
CA SER A 64 -22.21 18.01 0.77
C SER A 64 -23.51 17.94 -0.05
N GLN A 65 -23.70 16.86 -0.83
CA GLN A 65 -24.88 16.61 -1.64
C GLN A 65 -26.01 15.90 -0.85
N GLY A 66 -25.78 15.61 0.43
CA GLY A 66 -26.78 15.05 1.36
C GLY A 66 -27.34 13.70 0.88
N ASP A 67 -28.66 13.54 0.96
CA ASP A 67 -29.36 12.27 0.70
C ASP A 67 -29.26 11.76 -0.75
N ARG A 68 -28.60 12.51 -1.65
CA ARG A 68 -28.33 12.04 -3.01
C ARG A 68 -27.48 10.78 -3.03
N TRP A 69 -26.61 10.61 -2.04
CA TRP A 69 -25.67 9.51 -1.94
C TRP A 69 -25.92 8.69 -0.67
N PRO A 70 -25.91 7.35 -0.74
CA PRO A 70 -25.95 6.51 0.45
C PRO A 70 -24.75 6.79 1.35
N GLU A 71 -24.93 6.68 2.68
CA GLU A 71 -23.90 6.93 3.69
C GLU A 71 -22.59 6.16 3.43
N ILE A 72 -22.67 4.94 2.89
CA ILE A 72 -21.50 4.12 2.55
C ILE A 72 -20.58 4.82 1.53
N VAL A 73 -21.11 5.69 0.68
CA VAL A 73 -20.33 6.44 -0.33
C VAL A 73 -19.49 7.52 0.36
N HIS A 74 -20.01 8.14 1.42
CA HIS A 74 -19.29 9.15 2.20
C HIS A 74 -18.08 8.57 2.94
N HIS A 75 -18.03 7.25 3.09
CA HIS A 75 -16.93 6.51 3.74
C HIS A 75 -16.15 5.61 2.77
N MET A 76 -16.33 5.81 1.47
CA MET A 76 -15.63 5.02 0.45
C MET A 76 -14.12 5.12 0.62
N GLN A 77 -13.46 3.98 0.55
CA GLN A 77 -12.01 3.84 0.65
C GLN A 77 -11.53 2.94 -0.48
N ASN A 78 -10.35 3.23 -1.02
CA ASN A 78 -9.66 2.31 -1.92
C ASN A 78 -8.30 1.92 -1.35
N ARG A 79 -7.83 0.74 -1.72
CA ARG A 79 -6.47 0.28 -1.46
C ARG A 79 -5.74 0.11 -2.78
N ILE A 80 -4.45 0.38 -2.77
CA ILE A 80 -3.60 0.33 -3.95
C ILE A 80 -2.36 -0.50 -3.63
N GLY A 81 -2.09 -1.50 -4.46
CA GLY A 81 -0.86 -2.29 -4.42
C GLY A 81 0.03 -1.95 -5.61
N ILE A 82 1.29 -1.62 -5.36
CA ILE A 82 2.27 -1.26 -6.40
C ILE A 82 3.45 -2.20 -6.34
N ASN A 83 3.81 -2.75 -7.49
CA ASN A 83 5.01 -3.56 -7.65
C ASN A 83 5.65 -3.32 -9.02
N THR A 84 6.98 -3.32 -9.07
CA THR A 84 7.77 -3.19 -10.28
C THR A 84 8.55 -4.48 -10.54
N GLY A 85 8.61 -4.86 -11.81
CA GLY A 85 9.39 -6.02 -12.24
C GLY A 85 9.00 -6.52 -13.63
N PRO A 86 9.67 -7.57 -14.12
CA PRO A 86 9.39 -8.14 -15.43
C PRO A 86 7.95 -8.63 -15.55
N MET A 87 7.29 -8.27 -16.64
CA MET A 87 5.96 -8.78 -17.00
C MET A 87 5.84 -8.89 -18.52
N VAL A 88 4.96 -9.74 -18.97
CA VAL A 88 4.62 -9.87 -20.39
C VAL A 88 3.39 -9.03 -20.67
N THR A 89 3.50 -8.11 -21.64
CA THR A 89 2.37 -7.29 -22.10
C THR A 89 2.08 -7.56 -23.57
N GLY A 90 0.83 -7.51 -23.95
CA GLY A 90 0.43 -7.73 -25.34
C GLY A 90 -1.04 -8.07 -25.50
N ASN A 91 -1.44 -8.33 -26.73
CA ASN A 91 -2.78 -8.83 -27.04
C ASN A 91 -2.90 -10.29 -26.61
N MET A 92 -3.76 -10.56 -25.67
CA MET A 92 -3.99 -11.89 -25.12
C MET A 92 -5.48 -12.21 -25.12
N GLY A 93 -5.82 -13.44 -25.47
CA GLY A 93 -7.20 -13.89 -25.51
C GLY A 93 -7.42 -15.02 -26.50
N SER A 94 -8.63 -15.12 -26.99
CA SER A 94 -9.02 -16.09 -28.02
C SER A 94 -9.17 -15.39 -29.39
N SER A 95 -9.36 -16.20 -30.45
CA SER A 95 -9.67 -15.67 -31.79
C SER A 95 -10.91 -14.78 -31.84
N MET A 96 -11.81 -14.93 -30.87
CA MET A 96 -13.06 -14.16 -30.79
C MET A 96 -12.93 -12.86 -30.00
N ARG A 97 -11.98 -12.80 -29.07
CA ARG A 97 -11.78 -11.63 -28.20
C ARG A 97 -10.32 -11.55 -27.74
N MET A 98 -9.71 -10.42 -28.03
CA MET A 98 -8.36 -10.06 -27.60
C MET A 98 -8.42 -8.84 -26.70
N ASN A 99 -7.65 -8.83 -25.62
CA ASN A 99 -7.43 -7.64 -24.80
C ASN A 99 -5.93 -7.37 -24.75
N TYR A 100 -5.54 -6.12 -24.82
CA TYR A 100 -4.17 -5.73 -24.47
C TYR A 100 -4.04 -5.73 -22.96
N THR A 101 -3.26 -6.66 -22.42
CA THR A 101 -3.18 -6.92 -20.97
C THR A 101 -1.78 -7.31 -20.56
N MET A 102 -1.57 -7.50 -19.28
CA MET A 102 -0.31 -7.92 -18.66
C MET A 102 -0.44 -9.27 -17.95
N MET A 103 0.65 -10.02 -17.91
CA MET A 103 0.77 -11.28 -17.18
C MET A 103 2.15 -11.42 -16.53
N GLY A 104 2.18 -12.08 -15.38
CA GLY A 104 3.42 -12.42 -14.66
C GLY A 104 3.25 -12.45 -13.15
N ASP A 105 4.24 -13.02 -12.47
CA ASP A 105 4.27 -13.05 -11.00
C ASP A 105 4.32 -11.64 -10.40
N THR A 106 4.95 -10.71 -11.11
CA THR A 106 5.00 -9.28 -10.75
C THR A 106 3.60 -8.68 -10.63
N VAL A 107 2.70 -9.02 -11.55
CA VAL A 107 1.30 -8.57 -11.53
C VAL A 107 0.54 -9.16 -10.35
N ASN A 108 0.73 -10.46 -10.11
CA ASN A 108 0.11 -11.15 -8.98
C ASN A 108 0.57 -10.58 -7.63
N LEU A 109 1.83 -10.16 -7.55
CA LEU A 109 2.35 -9.53 -6.33
C LEU A 109 1.65 -8.19 -6.06
N ALA A 110 1.46 -7.34 -7.06
CA ALA A 110 0.74 -6.09 -6.88
C ALA A 110 -0.69 -6.30 -6.33
N ALA A 111 -1.43 -7.28 -6.86
CA ALA A 111 -2.75 -7.63 -6.36
C ALA A 111 -2.73 -8.14 -4.90
N ARG A 112 -1.69 -8.91 -4.52
CA ARG A 112 -1.52 -9.38 -3.14
C ARG A 112 -1.18 -8.23 -2.19
N LEU A 113 -0.39 -7.25 -2.63
CA LEU A 113 -0.09 -6.05 -1.85
C LEU A 113 -1.36 -5.24 -1.59
N GLU A 114 -2.21 -5.05 -2.60
CA GLU A 114 -3.53 -4.41 -2.39
C GLU A 114 -4.34 -5.15 -1.31
N ALA A 115 -4.49 -6.47 -1.47
CA ALA A 115 -5.27 -7.28 -0.53
C ALA A 115 -4.70 -7.27 0.89
N SER A 116 -3.36 -7.32 1.05
CA SER A 116 -2.70 -7.34 2.35
C SER A 116 -2.67 -5.97 3.05
N ALA A 117 -2.78 -4.87 2.32
CA ALA A 117 -2.85 -3.52 2.88
C ALA A 117 -3.96 -3.37 3.93
N LYS A 118 -5.06 -4.13 3.78
CA LYS A 118 -6.14 -4.18 4.77
C LYS A 118 -5.68 -4.66 6.15
N GLN A 119 -4.74 -5.59 6.20
CA GLN A 119 -4.24 -6.14 7.47
C GLN A 119 -3.47 -5.08 8.24
N TYR A 120 -2.72 -4.22 7.56
CA TYR A 120 -1.96 -3.11 8.16
C TYR A 120 -2.82 -1.84 8.36
N GLY A 121 -4.05 -1.82 7.87
CA GLY A 121 -4.90 -0.62 7.93
C GLY A 121 -4.36 0.55 7.11
N ILE A 122 -3.68 0.28 6.01
CA ILE A 122 -3.08 1.27 5.11
C ILE A 122 -3.78 1.31 3.75
N TYR A 123 -3.53 2.35 2.97
CA TYR A 123 -4.19 2.55 1.69
C TYR A 123 -3.28 2.29 0.48
N ILE A 124 -1.98 2.56 0.57
CA ILE A 124 -1.04 2.33 -0.53
C ILE A 124 0.10 1.45 -0.03
N GLN A 125 0.18 0.22 -0.53
CA GLN A 125 1.25 -0.72 -0.20
C GLN A 125 2.15 -0.94 -1.40
N VAL A 126 3.46 -0.82 -1.19
CA VAL A 126 4.47 -0.78 -2.26
C VAL A 126 5.58 -1.79 -1.97
N ALA A 127 5.97 -2.54 -2.99
CA ALA A 127 7.12 -3.45 -2.91
C ALA A 127 8.46 -2.71 -2.91
N ALA A 128 9.49 -3.35 -2.36
CA ALA A 128 10.82 -2.78 -2.21
C ALA A 128 11.43 -2.25 -3.51
N GLU A 129 11.27 -2.96 -4.63
CA GLU A 129 11.83 -2.52 -5.91
C GLU A 129 11.24 -1.19 -6.37
N SER A 130 9.92 -1.01 -6.26
CA SER A 130 9.26 0.26 -6.58
C SER A 130 9.67 1.38 -5.62
N GLN A 131 9.76 1.09 -4.32
CA GLN A 131 10.21 2.05 -3.31
C GLN A 131 11.65 2.50 -3.57
N LYS A 132 12.57 1.56 -3.84
CA LYS A 132 13.98 1.84 -4.09
C LYS A 132 14.20 2.78 -5.29
N ALA A 133 13.41 2.62 -6.36
CA ALA A 133 13.52 3.43 -7.58
C ALA A 133 13.16 4.91 -7.35
N CYS A 134 12.35 5.21 -6.32
CA CYS A 134 11.88 6.57 -6.05
C CYS A 134 11.91 6.93 -4.54
N ALA A 135 12.90 6.39 -3.81
CA ALA A 135 12.99 6.48 -2.36
C ALA A 135 13.01 7.92 -1.82
N ASP A 136 13.71 8.82 -2.49
CA ASP A 136 13.88 10.23 -2.13
C ASP A 136 12.75 11.15 -2.62
N ARG A 137 11.84 10.61 -3.42
CA ARG A 137 10.75 11.38 -4.05
C ARG A 137 9.44 11.30 -3.29
N PHE A 138 9.34 10.40 -2.29
CA PHE A 138 8.14 10.18 -1.50
C PHE A 138 8.47 9.98 -0.03
N ILE A 139 7.42 10.06 0.80
CA ILE A 139 7.45 9.79 2.22
C ILE A 139 6.94 8.36 2.43
N TRP A 140 7.75 7.56 3.14
CA TRP A 140 7.54 6.14 3.30
C TRP A 140 7.47 5.74 4.78
N ARG A 141 6.65 4.72 5.08
CA ARG A 141 6.75 3.96 6.31
C ARG A 141 7.21 2.54 5.97
N ASN A 142 8.25 2.07 6.63
CA ASN A 142 8.67 0.68 6.54
C ASN A 142 7.64 -0.21 7.25
N LEU A 143 7.01 -1.14 6.55
CA LEU A 143 5.96 -1.95 7.15
C LEU A 143 6.47 -3.28 7.67
N ASP A 144 6.96 -4.15 6.78
CA ASP A 144 7.22 -5.54 7.14
C ASP A 144 8.04 -6.28 6.08
N TYR A 145 8.41 -7.51 6.40
CA TYR A 145 8.91 -8.50 5.46
C TYR A 145 7.81 -9.53 5.18
N VAL A 146 7.26 -9.54 3.98
CA VAL A 146 6.16 -10.45 3.60
C VAL A 146 6.69 -11.60 2.77
N ILE A 147 6.47 -12.82 3.24
CA ILE A 147 6.72 -14.01 2.41
C ILE A 147 5.57 -14.16 1.42
N VAL A 148 5.86 -13.85 0.16
CA VAL A 148 4.88 -14.00 -0.92
C VAL A 148 4.77 -15.48 -1.27
N MET A 149 3.55 -16.03 -1.32
CA MET A 149 3.33 -17.42 -1.72
C MET A 149 4.04 -17.74 -3.04
N GLY A 150 4.89 -18.76 -3.03
CA GLY A 150 5.71 -19.17 -4.18
C GLY A 150 7.11 -18.56 -4.24
N LYS A 151 7.49 -17.68 -3.27
CA LYS A 151 8.86 -17.24 -3.06
C LYS A 151 9.34 -17.67 -1.68
N THR A 152 10.60 -18.06 -1.59
CA THR A 152 11.24 -18.47 -0.32
C THR A 152 11.86 -17.31 0.43
N GLU A 153 12.09 -16.18 -0.24
CA GLU A 153 12.68 -14.99 0.36
C GLU A 153 11.60 -13.95 0.72
N PRO A 154 11.68 -13.38 1.94
CA PRO A 154 10.79 -12.30 2.35
C PRO A 154 11.00 -11.05 1.48
N ALA A 155 9.93 -10.49 0.96
CA ALA A 155 9.95 -9.21 0.28
C ALA A 155 9.61 -8.08 1.26
N LYS A 156 10.46 -7.08 1.34
CA LYS A 156 10.19 -5.89 2.16
C LYS A 156 9.07 -5.07 1.52
N VAL A 157 8.15 -4.60 2.33
CA VAL A 157 7.00 -3.80 1.89
C VAL A 157 6.92 -2.49 2.66
N TYR A 158 6.36 -1.48 2.00
CA TYR A 158 6.27 -0.12 2.50
C TYR A 158 4.87 0.44 2.35
N GLU A 159 4.49 1.34 3.24
CA GLU A 159 3.39 2.25 3.01
C GLU A 159 3.92 3.50 2.30
N LEU A 160 3.26 3.90 1.23
CA LEU A 160 3.45 5.20 0.58
C LEU A 160 2.48 6.20 1.20
N ILE A 161 3.00 7.28 1.76
CA ILE A 161 2.22 8.27 2.50
C ILE A 161 1.92 9.48 1.64
N ALA A 162 2.95 10.13 1.09
CA ALA A 162 2.82 11.35 0.30
C ALA A 162 4.05 11.58 -0.59
N GLU A 163 3.97 12.50 -1.51
CA GLU A 163 5.12 13.01 -2.24
C GLU A 163 6.05 13.79 -1.31
N ALA A 164 7.36 13.73 -1.55
CA ALA A 164 8.37 14.43 -0.75
C ALA A 164 8.07 15.95 -0.69
N GLY A 165 8.14 16.52 0.50
CA GLY A 165 7.76 17.91 0.76
C GLY A 165 6.30 18.13 1.15
N ASN A 166 5.44 17.14 0.99
CA ASN A 166 4.01 17.20 1.30
C ASN A 166 3.64 16.34 2.53
N MET A 167 4.46 16.38 3.58
CA MET A 167 4.20 15.64 4.81
C MET A 167 2.85 16.02 5.40
N PRO A 168 1.90 15.07 5.57
CA PRO A 168 0.64 15.36 6.24
C PRO A 168 0.87 15.77 7.71
N ALA A 169 0.05 16.66 8.22
CA ALA A 169 0.19 17.17 9.58
C ALA A 169 0.18 16.03 10.61
N GLY A 170 1.20 15.99 11.47
CA GLY A 170 1.35 14.98 12.53
C GLY A 170 1.99 13.67 12.10
N TYR A 171 2.17 13.40 10.79
CA TYR A 171 2.82 12.17 10.33
C TYR A 171 4.31 12.11 10.68
N ASP A 172 4.98 13.23 10.80
CA ASP A 172 6.36 13.32 11.27
C ASP A 172 6.55 12.64 12.63
N LYS A 173 5.62 12.90 13.56
CA LYS A 173 5.63 12.28 14.90
C LYS A 173 5.29 10.80 14.86
N ILE A 174 4.28 10.42 14.05
CA ILE A 174 3.89 9.03 13.86
C ILE A 174 5.06 8.22 13.33
N LEU A 175 5.70 8.70 12.25
CA LEU A 175 6.83 8.01 11.64
C LEU A 175 8.01 7.89 12.61
N ALA A 176 8.36 8.96 13.33
CA ALA A 176 9.45 8.93 14.30
C ALA A 176 9.19 7.90 15.42
N ALA A 177 7.98 7.89 15.99
CA ALA A 177 7.61 6.95 17.04
C ALA A 177 7.54 5.50 16.51
N TYR A 178 7.02 5.30 15.30
CA TYR A 178 6.97 3.99 14.68
C TYR A 178 8.35 3.45 14.33
N ASP A 179 9.24 4.27 13.75
CA ASP A 179 10.61 3.86 13.40
C ASP A 179 11.43 3.50 14.63
N GLU A 180 11.26 4.23 15.75
CA GLU A 180 11.84 3.88 17.04
C GLU A 180 11.34 2.50 17.52
N ALA A 181 10.03 2.26 17.46
CA ALA A 181 9.43 0.99 17.85
C ALA A 181 9.92 -0.18 16.99
N VAL A 182 10.02 0.01 15.67
CA VAL A 182 10.57 -0.99 14.74
C VAL A 182 12.05 -1.26 15.04
N SER A 183 12.84 -0.23 15.35
CA SER A 183 14.25 -0.38 15.73
C SER A 183 14.40 -1.22 17.00
N LEU A 184 13.59 -0.96 18.02
CA LEU A 184 13.57 -1.76 19.26
C LEU A 184 13.15 -3.21 18.98
N TYR A 185 12.14 -3.43 18.12
CA TYR A 185 11.69 -4.74 17.70
C TYR A 185 12.81 -5.52 16.98
N GLN A 186 13.50 -4.91 16.03
CA GLN A 186 14.60 -5.53 15.30
C GLN A 186 15.80 -5.85 16.21
N ASN A 187 15.99 -5.08 17.28
CA ASN A 187 17.01 -5.34 18.31
C ASN A 187 16.52 -6.31 19.42
N GLN A 188 15.39 -6.99 19.21
CA GLN A 188 14.80 -7.98 20.12
C GLN A 188 14.50 -7.41 21.54
N GLN A 189 14.25 -6.10 21.66
CA GLN A 189 13.87 -5.44 22.91
C GLN A 189 12.33 -5.42 23.02
N TRP A 190 11.71 -6.59 23.13
CA TRP A 190 10.27 -6.81 22.94
C TRP A 190 9.38 -5.95 23.82
N GLU A 191 9.68 -5.84 25.13
CA GLU A 191 8.90 -5.03 26.06
C GLU A 191 8.92 -3.55 25.69
N LYS A 192 10.13 -3.01 25.44
CA LYS A 192 10.28 -1.61 25.03
C LYS A 192 9.65 -1.35 23.65
N ALA A 193 9.81 -2.28 22.71
CA ALA A 193 9.18 -2.19 21.41
C ALA A 193 7.65 -2.13 21.53
N MET A 194 7.07 -2.97 22.38
CA MET A 194 5.63 -2.98 22.62
C MET A 194 5.13 -1.66 23.21
N GLU A 195 5.83 -1.08 24.18
CA GLU A 195 5.51 0.23 24.73
C GLU A 195 5.59 1.34 23.67
N ALA A 196 6.65 1.33 22.86
CA ALA A 196 6.82 2.28 21.77
C ALA A 196 5.76 2.13 20.67
N PHE A 197 5.37 0.89 20.33
CA PHE A 197 4.26 0.67 19.41
C PHE A 197 2.91 1.13 19.96
N ARG A 198 2.65 1.00 21.25
CA ARG A 198 1.44 1.55 21.89
C ARG A 198 1.42 3.08 21.81
N ALA A 199 2.54 3.73 22.08
CA ALA A 199 2.66 5.18 21.94
C ALA A 199 2.45 5.64 20.48
N SER A 200 2.99 4.90 19.51
CA SER A 200 2.75 5.16 18.08
C SER A 200 1.28 4.93 17.69
N ASP A 201 0.64 3.88 18.22
CA ASP A 201 -0.79 3.60 17.99
C ASP A 201 -1.69 4.75 18.46
N GLU A 202 -1.41 5.33 19.64
CA GLU A 202 -2.16 6.47 20.15
C GLU A 202 -2.09 7.70 19.24
N LEU A 203 -0.95 7.91 18.57
CA LEU A 203 -0.81 8.98 17.59
C LEU A 203 -1.65 8.73 16.33
N GLU A 204 -1.80 7.47 15.94
CA GLU A 204 -2.57 7.09 14.73
C GLU A 204 -4.08 7.19 14.91
N ASP A 205 -4.61 7.22 16.11
CA ASP A 205 -6.03 7.48 16.37
C ASP A 205 -6.49 8.89 15.90
N MET A 206 -5.54 9.75 15.53
CA MET A 206 -5.81 11.04 14.86
C MET A 206 -6.41 10.88 13.45
N PHE A 207 -6.37 9.69 12.87
CA PHE A 207 -6.86 9.41 11.51
C PHE A 207 -8.12 8.54 11.57
N PRO A 208 -9.31 9.13 11.76
CA PRO A 208 -10.56 8.39 11.88
C PRO A 208 -10.87 7.60 10.61
N GLY A 209 -11.49 6.43 10.80
CA GLY A 209 -11.87 5.51 9.72
C GLY A 209 -10.93 4.31 9.54
N ARG A 210 -9.75 4.30 10.13
CA ARG A 210 -8.90 3.12 10.22
C ARG A 210 -9.38 2.18 11.32
N LYS A 211 -9.54 0.89 11.00
CA LYS A 211 -9.87 -0.16 11.98
C LYS A 211 -8.66 -0.73 12.68
N THR A 212 -7.48 -0.58 12.06
CA THR A 212 -6.17 -0.99 12.55
C THR A 212 -5.09 -0.11 11.95
N ASN A 213 -3.87 -0.24 12.42
CA ASN A 213 -2.68 0.43 11.89
C ASN A 213 -1.45 -0.48 12.04
N PRO A 214 -0.30 -0.14 11.46
CA PRO A 214 0.88 -1.00 11.52
C PRO A 214 1.35 -1.31 12.95
N SER A 215 1.26 -0.38 13.89
CA SER A 215 1.67 -0.58 15.28
C SER A 215 0.88 -1.71 15.96
N ARG A 216 -0.43 -1.78 15.72
CA ARG A 216 -1.32 -2.84 16.25
C ARG A 216 -0.96 -4.24 15.74
N ILE A 217 -0.28 -4.34 14.63
CA ILE A 217 0.22 -5.62 14.10
C ILE A 217 1.45 -6.10 14.86
N TYR A 218 2.32 -5.16 15.27
CA TYR A 218 3.56 -5.51 15.95
C TYR A 218 3.39 -5.80 17.45
N ILE A 219 2.42 -5.20 18.12
CA ILE A 219 2.18 -5.42 19.56
C ILE A 219 2.04 -6.91 19.90
N PRO A 220 1.12 -7.70 19.27
CA PRO A 220 1.01 -9.13 19.56
C PRO A 220 2.22 -9.94 19.11
N ARG A 221 3.02 -9.47 18.14
CA ARG A 221 4.29 -10.12 17.78
C ARG A 221 5.35 -9.93 18.87
N CYS A 222 5.41 -8.75 19.47
CA CYS A 222 6.29 -8.48 20.62
C CYS A 222 5.91 -9.39 21.81
N GLU A 223 4.61 -9.53 22.11
CA GLU A 223 4.10 -10.44 23.14
C GLU A 223 4.54 -11.89 22.87
N HIS A 224 4.33 -12.35 21.64
CA HIS A 224 4.75 -13.71 21.26
C HIS A 224 6.25 -13.93 21.38
N TYR A 225 7.08 -12.99 20.92
CA TYR A 225 8.53 -13.13 20.95
C TYR A 225 9.15 -12.89 22.32
N SER A 226 8.48 -12.21 23.25
CA SER A 226 8.91 -12.14 24.64
C SER A 226 8.81 -13.50 25.32
N GLU A 227 7.81 -14.33 24.94
CA GLU A 227 7.64 -15.70 25.44
C GLU A 227 8.44 -16.74 24.64
N ASN A 228 8.64 -16.50 23.33
CA ASN A 228 9.25 -17.41 22.36
C ASN A 228 10.33 -16.70 21.53
N PRO A 229 11.47 -16.33 22.11
CA PRO A 229 12.52 -15.60 21.40
C PRO A 229 13.01 -16.32 20.14
N PRO A 230 13.14 -15.63 18.99
CA PRO A 230 13.51 -16.26 17.73
C PRO A 230 15.00 -16.65 17.64
N GLY A 231 15.87 -16.17 18.56
CA GLY A 231 17.30 -16.45 18.59
C GLY A 231 18.16 -15.44 17.82
N ASP A 232 19.50 -15.61 17.92
CA ASP A 232 20.49 -14.63 17.42
C ASP A 232 20.52 -14.51 15.88
N GLY A 233 20.03 -15.51 15.14
CA GLY A 233 20.02 -15.51 13.66
C GLY A 233 18.74 -14.98 13.04
N TRP A 234 17.86 -14.35 13.81
CA TRP A 234 16.60 -13.84 13.32
C TRP A 234 16.79 -12.61 12.39
N ASP A 235 16.13 -12.63 11.25
CA ASP A 235 16.24 -11.64 10.18
C ASP A 235 15.20 -10.50 10.24
N GLY A 236 14.42 -10.44 11.33
CA GLY A 236 13.33 -9.46 11.48
C GLY A 236 12.01 -9.90 10.85
N SER A 237 11.97 -11.02 10.14
CA SER A 237 10.75 -11.49 9.50
C SER A 237 9.76 -12.13 10.48
N TRP A 238 8.47 -12.01 10.14
CA TRP A 238 7.39 -12.72 10.82
C TRP A 238 6.81 -13.80 9.90
N ALA A 239 6.91 -15.06 10.31
CA ALA A 239 6.29 -16.15 9.58
C ALA A 239 4.77 -16.12 9.76
N LEU A 240 4.03 -15.78 8.71
CA LEU A 240 2.57 -15.91 8.68
C LEU A 240 2.20 -17.40 8.70
N THR A 241 1.96 -17.95 9.89
CA THR A 241 1.65 -19.38 10.10
C THR A 241 0.17 -19.75 9.91
N LYS A 242 -0.70 -18.81 9.51
CA LYS A 242 -2.13 -19.11 9.27
C LYS A 242 -2.57 -18.62 7.88
N LYS A 243 -3.21 -19.56 7.17
CA LYS A 243 -4.02 -19.31 5.98
C LYS A 243 -5.25 -18.49 6.31
#